data_afff163a515ccee5dd50a35ac54a9229
#
_entry.id   afff163a515ccee5dd50a35ac54a9229
#
_cell.length_a   1.000
_cell.length_b   1.000
_cell.length_c   1.000
_cell.angle_alpha   90.00
_cell.angle_beta   90.00
_cell.angle_gamma   90.00
#
_symmetry.space_group_name_H-M   'P 1'
#
loop_
_entity.id
_entity.type
_entity.pdbx_description
1 polymer ?
#
loop_
_entity_poly.entity_id
_entity_poly.type
_entity_poly.pdbx_seq_one_letter_code
_entity_poly.pdbx_strand_id
1 'polypeptide(L)'
;WCKDMVKTVNTNPEDVKYVIQTHLHLDHSGAIGHFPNATHITQKVEYDYAFNPDWFSQPAYIKADFDKPNISWKFLQGRKTDFYDVYGDGVIKIIFTPGHTPGHQSVLVNLPKTGHMLFTGDACYTGDHWCDKCLPGLVASASDAADSVKKLRRIAKEHDAKVVWGHDPITWKDWKKAPMFYYD
;
A
#
# COMPACT_ATOMS: atom_id res chain seq x y z
N TRP A 1 18.41 -1.71 2.08
CA TRP A 1 17.61 -2.93 2.31
C TRP A 1 16.58 -3.16 1.20
N CYS A 2 15.61 -2.24 0.94
CA CYS A 2 14.65 -2.44 -0.16
C CYS A 2 15.32 -2.53 -1.54
N LYS A 3 16.28 -1.65 -1.85
CA LYS A 3 17.05 -1.72 -3.10
C LYS A 3 17.86 -3.01 -3.26
N ASP A 4 18.26 -3.63 -2.15
CA ASP A 4 19.01 -4.88 -2.21
C ASP A 4 18.04 -6.06 -2.42
N MET A 5 16.82 -5.97 -1.89
CA MET A 5 15.80 -6.98 -2.12
C MET A 5 15.37 -7.10 -3.58
N VAL A 6 15.22 -5.99 -4.31
CA VAL A 6 14.87 -6.08 -5.75
C VAL A 6 16.00 -6.70 -6.58
N LYS A 7 17.26 -6.56 -6.16
CA LYS A 7 18.40 -7.25 -6.80
C LYS A 7 18.31 -8.76 -6.64
N THR A 8 17.74 -9.28 -5.56
CA THR A 8 17.58 -10.74 -5.37
C THR A 8 16.62 -11.35 -6.40
N VAL A 9 15.80 -10.53 -7.05
CA VAL A 9 14.89 -10.91 -8.13
C VAL A 9 15.37 -10.41 -9.50
N ASN A 10 16.68 -10.19 -9.64
CA ASN A 10 17.33 -9.76 -10.88
C ASN A 10 16.79 -8.42 -11.45
N THR A 11 16.35 -7.53 -10.58
CA THR A 11 15.87 -6.20 -10.95
C THR A 11 16.83 -5.15 -10.41
N ASN A 12 17.26 -4.21 -11.25
CA ASN A 12 18.04 -3.07 -10.77
C ASN A 12 17.11 -2.02 -10.18
N PRO A 13 17.48 -1.35 -9.09
CA PRO A 13 16.70 -0.23 -8.56
C PRO A 13 16.42 0.89 -9.56
N GLU A 14 17.32 1.08 -10.53
CA GLU A 14 17.21 2.08 -11.59
C GLU A 14 16.14 1.72 -12.65
N ASP A 15 15.77 0.43 -12.76
CA ASP A 15 14.78 -0.07 -13.72
C ASP A 15 13.34 -0.01 -13.15
N VAL A 16 13.19 0.30 -11.86
CA VAL A 16 11.89 0.44 -11.21
C VAL A 16 11.20 1.71 -11.72
N LYS A 17 10.05 1.55 -12.36
CA LYS A 17 9.29 2.67 -12.95
C LYS A 17 8.36 3.35 -11.96
N TYR A 18 7.73 2.57 -11.11
CA TYR A 18 6.75 3.05 -10.13
C TYR A 18 7.01 2.45 -8.75
N VAL A 19 6.83 3.28 -7.73
CA VAL A 19 6.76 2.85 -6.33
C VAL A 19 5.39 3.30 -5.81
N ILE A 20 4.55 2.36 -5.42
CA ILE A 20 3.23 2.65 -4.88
C ILE A 20 3.37 2.75 -3.36
N GLN A 21 3.15 3.94 -2.81
CA GLN A 21 3.14 4.17 -1.37
C GLN A 21 1.71 3.97 -0.87
N THR A 22 1.47 2.94 -0.05
CA THR A 22 0.15 2.74 0.57
C THR A 22 -0.21 3.92 1.45
N HIS A 23 0.75 4.38 2.24
CA HIS A 23 0.73 5.57 3.08
C HIS A 23 2.17 5.93 3.51
N LEU A 24 2.34 6.98 4.32
CA LEU A 24 3.68 7.53 4.61
C LEU A 24 4.13 7.32 6.07
N HIS A 25 3.62 6.31 6.78
CA HIS A 25 4.17 5.92 8.07
C HIS A 25 5.59 5.37 7.93
N LEU A 26 6.34 5.41 9.01
CA LEU A 26 7.78 5.14 9.09
C LEU A 26 8.19 3.75 8.57
N ASP A 27 7.36 2.74 8.77
CA ASP A 27 7.59 1.36 8.31
C ASP A 27 7.21 1.12 6.85
N HIS A 28 6.58 2.10 6.18
CA HIS A 28 6.21 2.06 4.76
C HIS A 28 6.99 3.06 3.89
N SER A 29 7.46 4.16 4.45
CA SER A 29 8.09 5.27 3.69
C SER A 29 9.61 5.16 3.54
N GLY A 30 10.29 4.34 4.33
CA GLY A 30 11.76 4.29 4.38
C GLY A 30 12.46 3.96 3.05
N ALA A 31 11.76 3.39 2.07
CA ALA A 31 12.28 3.09 0.74
C ALA A 31 12.23 4.27 -0.25
N ILE A 32 11.58 5.38 0.10
CA ILE A 32 11.46 6.55 -0.77
C ILE A 32 12.85 7.11 -1.08
N GLY A 33 13.14 7.30 -2.37
CA GLY A 33 14.44 7.75 -2.87
C GLY A 33 15.47 6.63 -3.08
N HIS A 34 15.13 5.37 -2.82
CA HIS A 34 16.01 4.24 -3.15
C HIS A 34 15.89 3.79 -4.62
N PHE A 35 14.90 4.31 -5.34
CA PHE A 35 14.61 4.00 -6.73
C PHE A 35 14.68 5.30 -7.55
N PRO A 36 15.88 5.67 -8.05
CA PRO A 36 16.17 7.03 -8.53
C PRO A 36 15.33 7.46 -9.74
N ASN A 37 14.92 6.50 -10.57
CA ASN A 37 14.15 6.77 -11.78
C ASN A 37 12.63 6.52 -11.61
N ALA A 38 12.21 6.09 -10.42
CA ALA A 38 10.82 5.75 -10.18
C ALA A 38 9.95 6.97 -9.92
N THR A 39 8.71 6.91 -10.41
CA THR A 39 7.64 7.80 -9.97
C THR A 39 6.94 7.19 -8.76
N HIS A 40 6.94 7.90 -7.64
CA HIS A 40 6.23 7.52 -6.43
C HIS A 40 4.77 7.93 -6.51
N ILE A 41 3.85 6.97 -6.37
CA ILE A 41 2.40 7.18 -6.47
C ILE A 41 1.80 7.14 -5.07
N THR A 42 1.18 8.23 -4.64
CA THR A 42 0.47 8.33 -3.37
C THR A 42 -0.76 9.23 -3.51
N GLN A 43 -1.63 9.23 -2.51
CA GLN A 43 -2.74 10.17 -2.45
C GLN A 43 -2.23 11.57 -2.05
N LYS A 44 -2.77 12.63 -2.70
CA LYS A 44 -2.40 14.00 -2.34
C LYS A 44 -2.71 14.30 -0.87
N VAL A 45 -3.85 13.83 -0.38
CA VAL A 45 -4.27 14.01 1.01
C VAL A 45 -3.32 13.29 2.00
N GLU A 46 -2.73 12.16 1.62
CA GLU A 46 -1.72 11.48 2.44
C GLU A 46 -0.45 12.32 2.56
N TYR A 47 0.03 12.77 1.42
CA TYR A 47 1.22 13.60 1.37
C TYR A 47 1.07 14.88 2.19
N ASP A 48 -0.06 15.58 2.02
CA ASP A 48 -0.31 16.82 2.78
C ASP A 48 -0.45 16.57 4.28
N TYR A 49 -1.15 15.50 4.65
CA TYR A 49 -1.32 15.12 6.05
C TYR A 49 0.01 14.74 6.72
N ALA A 50 0.90 14.05 6.01
CA ALA A 50 2.19 13.62 6.53
C ALA A 50 3.10 14.79 6.97
N PHE A 51 2.93 15.98 6.39
CA PHE A 51 3.67 17.19 6.80
C PHE A 51 3.13 17.86 8.06
N ASN A 52 1.85 17.67 8.36
CA ASN A 52 1.21 18.25 9.55
C ASN A 52 0.14 17.30 10.11
N PRO A 53 0.54 16.11 10.57
CA PRO A 53 -0.42 15.12 11.08
C PRO A 53 -0.99 15.55 12.43
N ASP A 54 -2.14 14.98 12.78
CA ASP A 54 -2.71 15.10 14.11
C ASP A 54 -1.72 14.62 15.17
N TRP A 55 -1.78 15.22 16.36
CA TRP A 55 -0.81 14.98 17.44
C TRP A 55 -0.62 13.51 17.80
N PHE A 56 -1.67 12.69 17.74
CA PHE A 56 -1.62 11.25 18.05
C PHE A 56 -0.98 10.41 16.92
N SER A 57 -1.01 10.90 15.67
CA SER A 57 -0.39 10.26 14.51
C SER A 57 1.04 10.73 14.27
N GLN A 58 1.43 11.88 14.84
CA GLN A 58 2.73 12.50 14.58
C GLN A 58 3.94 11.56 14.77
N PRO A 59 4.00 10.69 15.79
CA PRO A 59 5.14 9.79 15.96
C PRO A 59 5.31 8.75 14.84
N ALA A 60 4.26 8.50 14.05
CA ALA A 60 4.31 7.54 12.96
C ALA A 60 4.92 8.13 11.65
N TYR A 61 5.10 9.44 11.55
CA TYR A 61 5.62 10.12 10.37
C TYR A 61 7.04 10.64 10.59
N ILE A 62 7.99 10.18 9.77
CA ILE A 62 9.38 10.66 9.78
C ILE A 62 9.60 11.46 8.50
N LYS A 63 9.59 12.80 8.61
CA LYS A 63 9.75 13.71 7.45
C LYS A 63 10.98 13.40 6.61
N ALA A 64 12.10 13.03 7.23
CA ALA A 64 13.33 12.67 6.53
C ALA A 64 13.17 11.48 5.57
N ASP A 65 12.14 10.66 5.71
CA ASP A 65 11.89 9.53 4.83
C ASP A 65 11.22 9.96 3.52
N PHE A 66 10.37 10.97 3.51
CA PHE A 66 9.59 11.39 2.34
C PHE A 66 9.82 12.84 1.88
N ASP A 67 10.35 13.70 2.74
CA ASP A 67 10.74 15.08 2.40
C ASP A 67 12.16 15.11 1.84
N LYS A 68 12.32 14.49 0.66
CA LYS A 68 13.62 14.39 -0.02
C LYS A 68 13.59 15.16 -1.34
N PRO A 69 14.70 15.83 -1.71
CA PRO A 69 14.81 16.45 -3.02
C PRO A 69 14.79 15.40 -4.13
N ASN A 70 14.36 15.81 -5.31
CA ASN A 70 14.41 15.01 -6.55
C ASN A 70 13.54 13.75 -6.56
N ILE A 71 12.51 13.65 -5.72
CA ILE A 71 11.52 12.59 -5.80
C ILE A 71 10.46 12.99 -6.84
N SER A 72 10.29 12.12 -7.85
CA SER A 72 9.17 12.24 -8.77
C SER A 72 7.89 11.72 -8.10
N TRP A 73 6.94 12.62 -7.83
CA TRP A 73 5.66 12.28 -7.24
C TRP A 73 4.54 12.30 -8.26
N LYS A 74 3.66 11.31 -8.19
CA LYS A 74 2.34 11.31 -8.81
C LYS A 74 1.28 11.28 -7.72
N PHE A 75 0.50 12.35 -7.63
CA PHE A 75 -0.56 12.49 -6.64
C PHE A 75 -1.91 12.07 -7.21
N LEU A 76 -2.58 11.16 -6.52
CA LEU A 76 -3.97 10.80 -6.77
C LEU A 76 -4.91 11.67 -5.93
N GLN A 77 -6.17 11.78 -6.35
CA GLN A 77 -7.11 12.76 -5.80
C GLN A 77 -8.15 12.15 -4.85
N GLY A 78 -7.73 11.20 -4.05
CA GLY A 78 -8.57 10.62 -3.01
C GLY A 78 -9.89 10.07 -3.55
N ARG A 79 -11.01 10.54 -2.99
CA ARG A 79 -12.35 10.06 -3.38
C ARG A 79 -12.75 10.33 -4.84
N LYS A 80 -12.08 11.27 -5.52
CA LYS A 80 -12.34 11.56 -6.94
C LYS A 80 -11.76 10.48 -7.86
N THR A 81 -10.72 9.80 -7.41
CA THR A 81 -10.05 8.71 -8.13
C THR A 81 -10.01 7.47 -7.25
N ASP A 82 -11.21 6.98 -6.87
CA ASP A 82 -11.37 5.85 -5.97
C ASP A 82 -10.61 4.60 -6.45
N PHE A 83 -10.49 4.46 -7.77
CA PHE A 83 -9.67 3.46 -8.43
C PHE A 83 -8.73 4.13 -9.44
N TYR A 84 -7.46 3.74 -9.42
CA TYR A 84 -6.49 4.18 -10.40
C TYR A 84 -5.76 2.98 -11.00
N ASP A 85 -5.85 2.81 -12.31
CA ASP A 85 -5.13 1.79 -13.07
C ASP A 85 -3.75 2.34 -13.46
N VAL A 86 -2.69 1.69 -12.97
CA VAL A 86 -1.31 2.21 -13.10
C VAL A 86 -0.86 2.25 -14.56
N TYR A 87 -1.20 1.21 -15.33
CA TYR A 87 -0.80 1.06 -16.74
C TYR A 87 -1.97 1.23 -17.73
N GLY A 88 -3.21 1.27 -17.24
CA GLY A 88 -4.43 1.32 -18.07
C GLY A 88 -4.81 -0.03 -18.70
N ASP A 89 -4.23 -1.11 -18.22
CA ASP A 89 -4.43 -2.49 -18.73
C ASP A 89 -5.15 -3.41 -17.74
N GLY A 90 -5.50 -2.88 -16.58
CA GLY A 90 -6.19 -3.62 -15.50
C GLY A 90 -5.30 -4.48 -14.63
N VAL A 91 -4.00 -4.54 -14.90
CA VAL A 91 -3.07 -5.43 -14.18
C VAL A 91 -2.78 -4.94 -12.77
N ILE A 92 -2.51 -3.63 -12.59
CA ILE A 92 -2.24 -3.04 -11.27
C ILE A 92 -3.21 -1.89 -11.02
N LYS A 93 -4.09 -2.08 -10.05
CA LYS A 93 -5.09 -1.08 -9.64
C LYS A 93 -4.83 -0.61 -8.21
N ILE A 94 -4.75 0.68 -8.03
CA ILE A 94 -4.69 1.33 -6.72
C ILE A 94 -6.11 1.63 -6.29
N ILE A 95 -6.45 1.31 -5.04
CA ILE A 95 -7.77 1.47 -4.46
C ILE A 95 -7.65 2.45 -3.29
N PHE A 96 -8.41 3.53 -3.30
CA PHE A 96 -8.43 4.46 -2.18
C PHE A 96 -9.14 3.84 -0.98
N THR A 97 -8.43 3.69 0.13
CA THR A 97 -8.89 3.01 1.36
C THR A 97 -8.55 3.82 2.61
N PRO A 98 -9.14 5.03 2.77
CA PRO A 98 -8.86 5.90 3.91
C PRO A 98 -9.32 5.26 5.22
N GLY A 99 -8.77 5.74 6.32
CA GLY A 99 -9.15 5.35 7.67
C GLY A 99 -7.96 5.15 8.58
N HIS A 100 -7.06 4.24 8.26
CA HIS A 100 -5.77 4.13 8.97
C HIS A 100 -5.01 5.46 8.91
N THR A 101 -4.83 5.98 7.72
CA THR A 101 -4.50 7.38 7.46
C THR A 101 -5.53 8.00 6.53
N PRO A 102 -5.62 9.36 6.44
CA PRO A 102 -6.60 10.01 5.57
C PRO A 102 -6.42 9.69 4.08
N GLY A 103 -5.21 9.35 3.68
CA GLY A 103 -4.85 9.07 2.29
C GLY A 103 -4.39 7.64 2.01
N HIS A 104 -4.64 6.71 2.92
CA HIS A 104 -4.26 5.32 2.71
C HIS A 104 -4.85 4.76 1.42
N GLN A 105 -4.06 3.90 0.75
CA GLN A 105 -4.47 3.17 -0.45
C GLN A 105 -3.99 1.72 -0.42
N SER A 106 -4.80 0.83 -0.99
CA SER A 106 -4.53 -0.59 -1.16
C SER A 106 -4.24 -0.89 -2.63
N VAL A 107 -3.72 -2.09 -2.94
CA VAL A 107 -3.34 -2.46 -4.31
C VAL A 107 -3.95 -3.80 -4.69
N LEU A 108 -4.62 -3.84 -5.84
CA LEU A 108 -5.08 -5.08 -6.47
C LEU A 108 -4.19 -5.35 -7.68
N VAL A 109 -3.62 -6.56 -7.76
CA VAL A 109 -2.77 -7.01 -8.86
C VAL A 109 -3.40 -8.23 -9.50
N ASN A 110 -3.52 -8.22 -10.83
CA ASN A 110 -3.98 -9.37 -11.61
C ASN A 110 -2.78 -10.07 -12.26
N LEU A 111 -2.43 -11.24 -11.78
CA LEU A 111 -1.30 -12.02 -12.25
C LEU A 111 -1.76 -13.13 -13.20
N PRO A 112 -1.03 -13.43 -14.29
CA PRO A 112 -1.50 -14.34 -15.34
C PRO A 112 -1.87 -15.75 -14.88
N LYS A 113 -1.12 -16.33 -13.94
CA LYS A 113 -1.36 -17.69 -13.44
C LYS A 113 -1.94 -17.71 -12.01
N THR A 114 -1.48 -16.79 -11.17
CA THR A 114 -1.93 -16.72 -9.77
C THR A 114 -3.34 -16.15 -9.63
N GLY A 115 -3.78 -15.34 -10.61
CA GLY A 115 -5.01 -14.57 -10.54
C GLY A 115 -4.84 -13.29 -9.71
N HIS A 116 -5.93 -12.82 -9.14
CA HIS A 116 -5.91 -11.57 -8.39
C HIS A 116 -5.30 -11.73 -7.00
N MET A 117 -4.45 -10.78 -6.64
CA MET A 117 -3.90 -10.60 -5.30
C MET A 117 -4.26 -9.21 -4.79
N LEU A 118 -4.84 -9.12 -3.59
CA LEU A 118 -5.23 -7.88 -2.95
C LEU A 118 -4.31 -7.58 -1.76
N PHE A 119 -3.46 -6.58 -1.90
CA PHE A 119 -2.59 -6.09 -0.83
C PHE A 119 -3.34 -4.99 -0.08
N THR A 120 -3.73 -5.27 1.15
CA THR A 120 -4.54 -4.34 1.94
C THR A 120 -3.75 -3.16 2.50
N GLY A 121 -2.42 -3.32 2.65
CA GLY A 121 -1.66 -2.40 3.48
C GLY A 121 -2.27 -2.33 4.88
N ASP A 122 -2.26 -1.17 5.47
CA ASP A 122 -2.73 -0.95 6.84
C ASP A 122 -4.23 -0.64 6.96
N ALA A 123 -4.95 -0.68 5.85
CA ALA A 123 -6.41 -0.73 5.91
C ALA A 123 -6.89 -1.98 6.65
N CYS A 124 -6.09 -3.07 6.63
CA CYS A 124 -6.39 -4.30 7.33
C CYS A 124 -5.10 -5.01 7.75
N TYR A 125 -4.81 -5.04 9.05
CA TYR A 125 -3.59 -5.66 9.59
C TYR A 125 -3.64 -7.19 9.57
N THR A 126 -4.79 -7.76 9.95
CA THR A 126 -4.93 -9.20 10.22
C THR A 126 -6.31 -9.73 9.81
N GLY A 127 -6.46 -11.06 9.84
CA GLY A 127 -7.76 -11.71 9.63
C GLY A 127 -8.84 -11.27 10.64
N ASP A 128 -8.48 -10.85 11.84
CA ASP A 128 -9.45 -10.35 12.83
C ASP A 128 -10.01 -8.98 12.45
N HIS A 129 -9.19 -8.07 11.90
CA HIS A 129 -9.68 -6.83 11.30
C HIS A 129 -10.57 -7.13 10.09
N TRP A 130 -10.16 -8.10 9.27
CA TRP A 130 -10.94 -8.52 8.10
C TRP A 130 -12.33 -9.04 8.47
N CYS A 131 -12.48 -9.64 9.63
CA CYS A 131 -13.75 -10.20 10.13
C CYS A 131 -14.53 -9.26 11.06
N ASP A 132 -14.22 -7.96 11.09
CA ASP A 132 -14.86 -6.94 11.95
C ASP A 132 -14.77 -7.21 13.45
N LYS A 133 -13.76 -7.96 13.92
CA LYS A 133 -13.58 -8.22 15.35
C LYS A 133 -12.87 -7.08 16.08
N CYS A 134 -12.08 -6.30 15.36
CA CYS A 134 -11.36 -5.15 15.90
C CYS A 134 -11.06 -4.13 14.80
N LEU A 135 -10.61 -2.94 15.20
CA LEU A 135 -10.04 -1.92 14.32
C LEU A 135 -8.52 -1.84 14.52
N PRO A 136 -7.76 -1.27 13.57
CA PRO A 136 -6.36 -0.95 13.78
C PRO A 136 -6.15 -0.10 15.04
N GLY A 137 -5.04 -0.35 15.77
CA GLY A 137 -4.73 0.41 16.98
C GLY A 137 -4.40 1.88 16.72
N LEU A 138 -3.88 2.20 15.54
CA LEU A 138 -3.66 3.56 15.04
C LEU A 138 -4.60 3.80 13.87
N VAL A 139 -5.55 4.73 14.04
CA VAL A 139 -6.57 5.02 13.03
C VAL A 139 -6.95 6.49 13.07
N ALA A 140 -6.92 7.15 11.91
CA ALA A 140 -7.34 8.55 11.78
C ALA A 140 -8.87 8.69 11.76
N SER A 141 -9.58 7.71 11.19
CA SER A 141 -11.05 7.67 11.13
C SER A 141 -11.53 6.24 11.21
N ALA A 142 -12.20 5.89 12.33
CA ALA A 142 -12.74 4.56 12.55
C ALA A 142 -13.85 4.19 11.55
N SER A 143 -14.70 5.15 11.20
CA SER A 143 -15.77 4.94 10.21
C SER A 143 -15.21 4.68 8.80
N ASP A 144 -14.26 5.51 8.36
CA ASP A 144 -13.63 5.32 7.07
C ASP A 144 -12.84 3.99 7.01
N ALA A 145 -12.18 3.60 8.12
CA ALA A 145 -11.48 2.32 8.20
C ALA A 145 -12.44 1.13 8.04
N ALA A 146 -13.57 1.15 8.74
CA ALA A 146 -14.58 0.11 8.61
C ALA A 146 -15.16 0.03 7.18
N ASP A 147 -15.47 1.18 6.57
CA ASP A 147 -15.98 1.23 5.20
C ASP A 147 -14.93 0.80 4.17
N SER A 148 -13.65 1.11 4.39
CA SER A 148 -12.55 0.63 3.56
C SER A 148 -12.42 -0.88 3.60
N VAL A 149 -12.50 -1.51 4.78
CA VAL A 149 -12.46 -2.98 4.88
C VAL A 149 -13.66 -3.63 4.20
N LYS A 150 -14.88 -3.06 4.35
CA LYS A 150 -16.07 -3.56 3.62
C LYS A 150 -15.89 -3.46 2.10
N LYS A 151 -15.32 -2.34 1.61
CA LYS A 151 -14.99 -2.16 0.19
C LYS A 151 -14.00 -3.23 -0.28
N LEU A 152 -12.91 -3.43 0.46
CA LEU A 152 -11.89 -4.43 0.11
C LEU A 152 -12.45 -5.85 0.09
N ARG A 153 -13.33 -6.22 1.05
CA ARG A 153 -13.99 -7.53 1.06
C ARG A 153 -14.88 -7.75 -0.18
N ARG A 154 -15.61 -6.72 -0.60
CA ARG A 154 -16.41 -6.78 -1.82
C ARG A 154 -15.51 -7.01 -3.05
N ILE A 155 -14.44 -6.24 -3.19
CA ILE A 155 -13.47 -6.36 -4.29
C ILE A 155 -12.81 -7.74 -4.29
N ALA A 156 -12.38 -8.23 -3.12
CA ALA A 156 -11.78 -9.55 -3.00
C ALA A 156 -12.73 -10.66 -3.48
N LYS A 157 -14.02 -10.56 -3.11
CA LYS A 157 -15.05 -11.50 -3.55
C LYS A 157 -15.34 -11.41 -5.05
N GLU A 158 -15.47 -10.20 -5.60
CA GLU A 158 -15.75 -9.94 -7.02
C GLU A 158 -14.65 -10.48 -7.93
N HIS A 159 -13.41 -10.45 -7.47
CA HIS A 159 -12.23 -10.87 -8.24
C HIS A 159 -11.66 -12.23 -7.83
N ASP A 160 -12.29 -12.94 -6.89
CA ASP A 160 -11.72 -14.15 -6.26
C ASP A 160 -10.26 -13.95 -5.83
N ALA A 161 -9.98 -12.79 -5.20
CA ALA A 161 -8.63 -12.35 -4.92
C ALA A 161 -8.05 -13.00 -3.66
N LYS A 162 -6.79 -13.42 -3.73
CA LYS A 162 -6.00 -13.79 -2.55
C LYS A 162 -5.64 -12.53 -1.77
N VAL A 163 -6.03 -12.46 -0.50
CA VAL A 163 -5.82 -11.27 0.33
C VAL A 163 -4.53 -11.38 1.10
N VAL A 164 -3.68 -10.36 0.95
CA VAL A 164 -2.43 -10.19 1.69
C VAL A 164 -2.62 -9.05 2.69
N TRP A 165 -2.69 -9.39 3.97
CA TRP A 165 -2.85 -8.42 5.06
C TRP A 165 -1.51 -7.76 5.42
N GLY A 166 -1.58 -6.51 5.93
CA GLY A 166 -0.40 -5.68 6.15
C GLY A 166 0.55 -6.21 7.23
N HIS A 167 0.01 -6.65 8.38
CA HIS A 167 0.78 -7.02 9.57
C HIS A 167 0.36 -8.36 10.18
N ASP A 168 0.03 -9.36 9.37
CA ASP A 168 -0.40 -10.67 9.88
C ASP A 168 0.76 -11.68 9.97
N PRO A 169 1.31 -11.92 11.18
CA PRO A 169 2.40 -12.86 11.35
C PRO A 169 1.98 -14.32 11.16
N ILE A 170 0.67 -14.60 11.20
CA ILE A 170 0.14 -15.97 11.06
C ILE A 170 0.20 -16.39 9.60
N THR A 171 -0.49 -15.65 8.74
CA THR A 171 -0.55 -15.98 7.30
C THR A 171 0.73 -15.66 6.57
N TRP A 172 1.55 -14.72 7.08
CA TRP A 172 2.85 -14.42 6.46
C TRP A 172 3.75 -15.64 6.30
N LYS A 173 3.64 -16.62 7.19
CA LYS A 173 4.43 -17.86 7.13
C LYS A 173 4.07 -18.73 5.94
N ASP A 174 2.82 -18.68 5.51
CA ASP A 174 2.27 -19.51 4.42
C ASP A 174 2.56 -18.93 3.04
N TRP A 175 2.85 -17.62 2.96
CA TRP A 175 3.22 -16.98 1.70
C TRP A 175 4.59 -17.44 1.23
N LYS A 176 4.66 -17.90 -0.01
CA LYS A 176 5.93 -18.19 -0.68
C LYS A 176 6.66 -16.89 -0.98
N LYS A 177 7.99 -16.92 -0.91
CA LYS A 177 8.83 -15.71 -0.96
C LYS A 177 9.92 -15.81 -2.02
N ALA A 178 10.16 -14.69 -2.72
CA ALA A 178 11.30 -14.55 -3.62
C ALA A 178 12.64 -14.70 -2.83
N PRO A 179 13.72 -15.14 -3.49
CA PRO A 179 13.83 -15.47 -4.92
C PRO A 179 13.43 -16.91 -5.26
N MET A 180 13.08 -17.73 -4.28
CA MET A 180 12.79 -19.16 -4.49
C MET A 180 11.43 -19.39 -5.16
N PHE A 181 10.54 -18.43 -5.08
CA PHE A 181 9.20 -18.50 -5.64
C PHE A 181 8.69 -17.12 -6.07
N TYR A 182 7.93 -17.10 -7.16
CA TYR A 182 7.23 -15.91 -7.68
C TYR A 182 5.77 -16.24 -7.88
N TYR A 183 4.91 -15.27 -7.56
CA TYR A 183 3.51 -15.28 -7.97
C TYR A 183 3.41 -14.62 -9.34
N ASP A 184 2.93 -15.36 -10.33
CA ASP A 184 2.85 -14.95 -11.74
C ASP A 184 1.51 -15.32 -12.41
#